data_644e9f5ccfda7172e82bb5bdb3d02370
#
_entry.id   644e9f5ccfda7172e82bb5bdb3d02370
#
_cell.length_a   1.000
_cell.length_b   1.000
_cell.length_c   1.000
_cell.angle_alpha   90.00
_cell.angle_beta   90.00
_cell.angle_gamma   90.00
#
_symmetry.space_group_name_H-M   'P 1'
#
loop_
_entity.id
_entity.type
_entity.pdbx_description
1 polymer ?
#
loop_
_entity_poly.entity_id
_entity_poly.type
_entity_poly.pdbx_seq_one_letter_code
_entity_poly.pdbx_strand_id
1 'polypeptide(L)'
;MATVYVATDLRLERRVALKVMHGHLSDDSVFQSRFIQEARAAARLADPHVVNVFDQGQDGDMAYLVMEYLPGITLRELLKEQRRLTVPQAISIMDAILSGLAAAHRAGIVHRDVKPENVLLAEDGRIKIGDFGLARATTANTATGAQ
;
A
#
# COMPACT_ATOMS: atom_id res chain seq x y z
N MET A 1 -11.26 7.42 1.83
CA MET A 1 -10.03 7.79 2.55
C MET A 1 -9.63 6.70 3.52
N ALA A 2 -8.36 6.60 3.83
CA ALA A 2 -7.84 5.57 4.72
C ALA A 2 -6.93 6.17 5.78
N THR A 3 -6.90 5.56 6.95
CA THR A 3 -5.96 5.88 8.02
C THR A 3 -5.09 4.67 8.28
N VAL A 4 -3.79 4.88 8.44
CA VAL A 4 -2.83 3.82 8.73
C VAL A 4 -2.37 3.95 10.18
N TYR A 5 -2.49 2.86 10.91
CA TYR A 5 -2.08 2.76 12.32
C TYR A 5 -0.93 1.77 12.44
N VAL A 6 -0.07 2.00 13.42
CA VAL A 6 0.83 0.95 13.90
C VAL A 6 0.05 0.16 14.95
N ALA A 7 -0.06 -1.14 14.74
CA ALA A 7 -0.81 -2.03 15.62
C ALA A 7 0.04 -3.24 16.01
N THR A 8 -0.41 -3.96 17.02
CA THR A 8 0.20 -5.22 17.43
C THR A 8 -0.73 -6.37 17.09
N ASP A 9 -0.25 -7.31 16.31
CA ASP A 9 -0.92 -8.59 16.09
C ASP A 9 -0.72 -9.44 17.34
N LEU A 10 -1.78 -9.63 18.11
CA LEU A 10 -1.72 -10.35 19.38
C LEU A 10 -1.53 -11.86 19.21
N ARG A 11 -1.89 -12.39 18.07
CA ARG A 11 -1.77 -13.83 17.78
C ARG A 11 -0.34 -14.23 17.44
N LEU A 12 0.35 -13.37 16.66
CA LEU A 12 1.71 -13.62 16.21
C LEU A 12 2.73 -12.75 16.97
N GLU A 13 2.28 -11.94 17.91
CA GLU A 13 3.10 -11.07 18.76
C GLU A 13 4.08 -10.20 17.95
N ARG A 14 3.56 -9.54 16.92
CA ARG A 14 4.37 -8.68 16.06
C ARG A 14 3.66 -7.36 15.73
N ARG A 15 4.46 -6.35 15.45
CA ARG A 15 3.94 -5.07 14.94
C ARG A 15 3.54 -5.19 13.48
N VAL A 16 2.44 -4.57 13.14
CA VAL A 16 1.89 -4.51 11.78
C VAL A 16 1.42 -3.10 11.47
N ALA A 17 1.29 -2.78 10.19
CA ALA A 17 0.59 -1.61 9.73
C ALA A 17 -0.87 -1.99 9.46
N LEU A 18 -1.79 -1.28 10.09
CA LEU A 18 -3.22 -1.50 9.93
C LEU A 18 -3.81 -0.34 9.13
N LYS A 19 -4.24 -0.61 7.92
CA LYS A 19 -4.90 0.38 7.07
C LYS A 19 -6.41 0.21 7.16
N VAL A 20 -7.07 1.21 7.74
CA VAL A 20 -8.53 1.23 7.92
C VAL A 20 -9.14 2.12 6.86
N MET A 21 -10.07 1.57 6.09
CA MET A 21 -10.83 2.30 5.08
C MET A 21 -12.03 2.97 5.74
N HIS A 22 -12.18 4.27 5.54
CA HIS A 22 -13.31 5.04 6.01
C HIS A 22 -14.34 5.23 4.92
N GLY A 23 -15.60 5.16 5.27
CA GLY A 23 -16.73 5.44 4.39
C GLY A 23 -17.75 4.31 4.33
N HIS A 24 -18.80 4.52 3.53
CA HIS A 24 -19.94 3.60 3.38
C HIS A 24 -19.60 2.39 2.49
N LEU A 25 -18.50 1.71 2.81
CA LEU A 25 -18.03 0.55 2.04
C LEU A 25 -18.92 -0.68 2.24
N SER A 26 -19.63 -0.71 3.38
CA SER A 26 -20.49 -1.81 3.76
C SER A 26 -21.74 -1.95 2.88
N ASP A 27 -22.18 -0.86 2.24
CA ASP A 27 -23.42 -0.84 1.46
C ASP A 27 -23.21 -1.20 -0.02
N ASP A 28 -21.95 -1.26 -0.48
CA ASP A 28 -21.61 -1.61 -1.85
C ASP A 28 -20.94 -2.98 -1.94
N SER A 29 -21.72 -4.01 -2.28
CA SER A 29 -21.23 -5.37 -2.44
C SER A 29 -20.19 -5.52 -3.56
N VAL A 30 -20.28 -4.70 -4.61
CA VAL A 30 -19.31 -4.68 -5.71
C VAL A 30 -17.96 -4.14 -5.22
N PHE A 31 -17.99 -3.08 -4.43
CA PHE A 31 -16.79 -2.51 -3.84
C PHE A 31 -16.10 -3.51 -2.91
N GLN A 32 -16.86 -4.15 -2.02
CA GLN A 32 -16.34 -5.16 -1.10
C GLN A 32 -15.68 -6.32 -1.85
N SER A 33 -16.33 -6.83 -2.90
CA SER A 33 -15.78 -7.91 -3.72
C SER A 33 -14.46 -7.52 -4.37
N ARG A 34 -14.39 -6.32 -4.94
CA ARG A 34 -13.16 -5.79 -5.54
C ARG A 34 -12.05 -5.59 -4.52
N PHE A 35 -12.38 -5.03 -3.37
CA PHE A 35 -11.41 -4.83 -2.29
C PHE A 35 -10.78 -6.15 -1.85
N ILE A 36 -11.61 -7.18 -1.65
CA ILE A 36 -11.14 -8.51 -1.27
C ILE A 36 -10.26 -9.12 -2.37
N GLN A 37 -10.67 -9.01 -3.64
CA GLN A 37 -9.89 -9.55 -4.75
C GLN A 37 -8.54 -8.84 -4.90
N GLU A 38 -8.51 -7.52 -4.79
CA GLU A 38 -7.28 -6.73 -4.87
C GLU A 38 -6.37 -7.02 -3.68
N ALA A 39 -6.91 -7.15 -2.48
CA ALA A 39 -6.17 -7.54 -1.30
C ALA A 39 -5.55 -8.95 -1.45
N ARG A 40 -6.30 -9.91 -1.98
CA ARG A 40 -5.81 -11.27 -2.26
C ARG A 40 -4.70 -11.26 -3.31
N ALA A 41 -4.83 -10.47 -4.35
CA ALA A 41 -3.81 -10.33 -5.38
C ALA A 41 -2.52 -9.73 -4.80
N ALA A 42 -2.65 -8.64 -4.02
CA ALA A 42 -1.52 -8.02 -3.35
C ALA A 42 -0.84 -8.96 -2.34
N ALA A 43 -1.61 -9.78 -1.64
CA ALA A 43 -1.08 -10.75 -0.67
C ALA A 43 -0.24 -11.86 -1.32
N ARG A 44 -0.42 -12.10 -2.63
CA ARG A 44 0.39 -13.08 -3.38
C ARG A 44 1.74 -12.52 -3.81
N LEU A 45 1.92 -11.19 -3.75
CA LEU A 45 3.21 -10.59 -4.09
C LEU A 45 4.21 -10.83 -2.97
N ALA A 46 5.25 -11.57 -3.28
CA ALA A 46 6.37 -11.83 -2.38
C ALA A 46 7.65 -11.34 -3.05
N ASP A 47 7.96 -10.07 -2.86
CA ASP A 47 9.13 -9.42 -3.46
C ASP A 47 9.79 -8.50 -2.43
N PRO A 48 11.14 -8.43 -2.38
CA PRO A 48 11.85 -7.57 -1.43
C PRO A 48 11.50 -6.09 -1.53
N HIS A 49 10.98 -5.64 -2.66
CA HIS A 49 10.65 -4.23 -2.92
C HIS A 49 9.15 -3.94 -2.93
N VAL A 50 8.34 -4.87 -2.41
CA VAL A 50 6.90 -4.71 -2.28
C VAL A 50 6.50 -4.90 -0.82
N VAL A 51 5.66 -3.99 -0.30
CA VAL A 51 5.10 -4.13 1.05
C VAL A 51 4.18 -5.35 1.07
N ASN A 52 4.43 -6.27 2.00
CA ASN A 52 3.62 -7.47 2.14
C ASN A 52 2.25 -7.15 2.74
N VAL A 53 1.21 -7.70 2.14
CA VAL A 53 -0.14 -7.72 2.73
C VAL A 53 -0.31 -9.07 3.44
N PHE A 54 -0.57 -9.04 4.73
CA PHE A 54 -0.68 -10.24 5.56
C PHE A 54 -2.11 -10.74 5.69
N ASP A 55 -3.07 -9.83 5.78
CA ASP A 55 -4.46 -10.17 6.01
C ASP A 55 -5.38 -9.02 5.59
N GLN A 56 -6.65 -9.31 5.48
CA GLN A 56 -7.71 -8.35 5.26
C GLN A 56 -8.94 -8.77 6.06
N GLY A 57 -9.78 -7.82 6.41
CA GLY A 57 -10.99 -8.12 7.15
C GLY A 57 -11.96 -6.96 7.16
N GLN A 58 -13.05 -7.18 7.85
CA GLN A 58 -14.09 -6.19 8.05
C GLN A 58 -14.54 -6.26 9.50
N ASP A 59 -14.66 -5.10 10.14
CA ASP A 59 -15.22 -4.96 11.47
C ASP A 59 -16.34 -3.92 11.41
N GLY A 60 -17.59 -4.38 11.54
CA GLY A 60 -18.76 -3.54 11.30
C GLY A 60 -18.72 -2.95 9.88
N ASP A 61 -18.75 -1.63 9.79
CA ASP A 61 -18.72 -0.90 8.51
C ASP A 61 -17.31 -0.59 8.01
N MET A 62 -16.28 -1.00 8.74
CA MET A 62 -14.90 -0.69 8.42
C MET A 62 -14.19 -1.88 7.78
N ALA A 63 -13.70 -1.69 6.56
CA ALA A 63 -12.77 -2.62 5.94
C ALA A 63 -11.34 -2.26 6.32
N TYR A 64 -10.50 -3.26 6.52
CA TYR A 64 -9.11 -3.05 6.89
C TYR A 64 -8.16 -4.01 6.20
N LEU A 65 -6.90 -3.56 6.08
CA LEU A 65 -5.77 -4.37 5.64
C LEU A 65 -4.73 -4.44 6.74
N VAL A 66 -4.18 -5.64 6.93
CA VAL A 66 -3.02 -5.86 7.78
C VAL A 66 -1.80 -6.02 6.88
N MET A 67 -0.82 -5.16 7.07
CA MET A 67 0.37 -5.10 6.22
C MET A 67 1.64 -5.16 7.04
N GLU A 68 2.73 -5.43 6.37
CA GLU A 68 4.07 -5.30 6.92
C GLU A 68 4.29 -3.88 7.46
N TYR A 69 4.81 -3.79 8.68
CA TYR A 69 5.23 -2.53 9.26
C TYR A 69 6.71 -2.27 8.98
N LEU A 70 6.99 -1.13 8.38
CA LEU A 70 8.34 -0.69 8.04
C LEU A 70 8.63 0.63 8.77
N PRO A 71 9.41 0.60 9.87
CA PRO A 71 9.86 1.83 10.49
C PRO A 71 10.72 2.64 9.53
N GLY A 72 10.36 3.90 9.32
CA GLY A 72 11.06 4.78 8.39
C GLY A 72 10.18 5.92 7.92
N ILE A 73 10.50 6.45 6.75
CA ILE A 73 9.80 7.57 6.13
C ILE A 73 9.36 7.22 4.71
N THR A 74 8.45 8.01 4.16
CA THR A 74 8.11 7.93 2.73
C THR A 74 9.11 8.71 1.89
N LEU A 75 9.17 8.40 0.60
CA LEU A 75 9.95 9.20 -0.35
C LEU A 75 9.47 10.66 -0.38
N ARG A 76 8.16 10.88 -0.20
CA ARG A 76 7.62 12.25 -0.13
C ARG A 76 8.23 13.03 1.04
N GLU A 77 8.33 12.41 2.19
CA GLU A 77 8.94 13.04 3.37
C GLU A 77 10.42 13.35 3.15
N LEU A 78 11.15 12.43 2.53
CA LEU A 78 12.55 12.66 2.17
C LEU A 78 12.72 13.84 1.19
N LEU A 79 11.85 13.93 0.19
CA LEU A 79 11.88 15.02 -0.79
C LEU A 79 11.51 16.38 -0.17
N LYS A 80 10.64 16.39 0.84
CA LYS A 80 10.36 17.61 1.60
C LYS A 80 11.56 18.06 2.43
N GLU A 81 12.29 17.13 3.00
CA GLU A 81 13.47 17.40 3.82
C GLU A 81 14.68 17.80 2.99
N GLN A 82 15.02 17.05 1.94
CA GLN A 82 16.21 17.26 1.12
C GLN A 82 15.98 18.10 -0.14
N ARG A 83 14.74 18.26 -0.60
CA ARG A 83 14.32 18.89 -1.85
C ARG A 83 14.80 18.18 -3.11
N ARG A 84 16.03 17.70 -3.12
CA ARG A 84 16.64 16.95 -4.23
C ARG A 84 17.29 15.70 -3.71
N LEU A 85 17.22 14.64 -4.51
CA LEU A 85 18.00 13.44 -4.28
C LEU A 85 19.38 13.61 -4.91
N THR A 86 20.39 13.00 -4.32
CA THR A 86 21.67 12.79 -5.03
C THR A 86 21.44 11.78 -6.15
N VAL A 87 22.31 11.77 -7.15
CA VAL A 87 22.20 10.80 -8.25
C VAL A 87 22.26 9.35 -7.74
N PRO A 88 23.17 8.97 -6.84
CA PRO A 88 23.17 7.61 -6.27
C PRO A 88 21.88 7.27 -5.54
N GLN A 89 21.30 8.18 -4.75
CA GLN A 89 20.02 7.98 -4.08
C GLN A 89 18.89 7.75 -5.09
N ALA A 90 18.81 8.59 -6.12
CA ALA A 90 17.78 8.47 -7.15
C ALA A 90 17.86 7.12 -7.89
N ILE A 91 19.06 6.69 -8.24
CA ILE A 91 19.27 5.40 -8.92
C ILE A 91 18.85 4.24 -8.00
N SER A 92 19.28 4.25 -6.74
CA SER A 92 18.95 3.20 -5.78
C SER A 92 17.44 3.09 -5.55
N ILE A 93 16.77 4.22 -5.38
CA ILE A 93 15.31 4.25 -5.17
C ILE A 93 14.57 3.81 -6.43
N MET A 94 14.93 4.30 -7.59
CA MET A 94 14.30 3.92 -8.86
C MET A 94 14.50 2.44 -9.19
N ASP A 95 15.70 1.91 -8.94
CA ASP A 95 15.97 0.49 -9.13
C ASP A 95 15.04 -0.38 -8.28
N ALA A 96 14.87 -0.02 -7.01
CA ALA A 96 13.96 -0.72 -6.10
C ALA A 96 12.49 -0.63 -6.57
N ILE A 97 12.04 0.57 -6.95
CA ILE A 97 10.67 0.77 -7.46
C ILE A 97 10.42 -0.07 -8.71
N LEU A 98 11.33 -0.02 -9.67
CA LEU A 98 11.21 -0.77 -10.92
C LEU A 98 11.22 -2.28 -10.69
N SER A 99 12.04 -2.75 -9.75
CA SER A 99 12.07 -4.17 -9.37
C SER A 99 10.74 -4.62 -8.76
N GLY A 100 10.18 -3.83 -7.86
CA GLY A 100 8.88 -4.11 -7.26
C GLY A 100 7.74 -4.09 -8.28
N LEU A 101 7.73 -3.09 -9.17
CA LEU A 101 6.75 -3.00 -10.25
C LEU A 101 6.87 -4.17 -11.22
N ALA A 102 8.08 -4.58 -11.56
CA ALA A 102 8.31 -5.74 -12.44
C ALA A 102 7.74 -7.02 -11.82
N ALA A 103 7.95 -7.22 -10.52
CA ALA A 103 7.37 -8.37 -9.79
C ALA A 103 5.84 -8.36 -9.84
N ALA A 104 5.23 -7.19 -9.61
CA ALA A 104 3.78 -7.03 -9.69
C ALA A 104 3.25 -7.31 -11.11
N HIS A 105 3.91 -6.77 -12.14
CA HIS A 105 3.50 -6.97 -13.53
C HIS A 105 3.59 -8.44 -13.95
N ARG A 106 4.62 -9.16 -13.49
CA ARG A 106 4.71 -10.62 -13.73
C ARG A 106 3.56 -11.39 -13.09
N ALA A 107 3.02 -10.89 -12.00
CA ALA A 107 1.86 -11.47 -11.33
C ALA A 107 0.52 -10.95 -11.88
N GLY A 108 0.54 -10.14 -12.94
CA GLY A 108 -0.66 -9.57 -13.55
C GLY A 108 -1.27 -8.39 -12.79
N ILE A 109 -0.51 -7.77 -11.90
CA ILE A 109 -0.98 -6.66 -11.06
C ILE A 109 -0.35 -5.36 -11.55
N VAL A 110 -1.19 -4.35 -11.77
CA VAL A 110 -0.77 -2.99 -12.11
C VAL A 110 -1.00 -2.08 -10.91
N HIS A 111 0.01 -1.30 -10.53
CA HIS A 111 -0.06 -0.46 -9.32
C HIS A 111 -1.13 0.64 -9.43
N ARG A 112 -1.11 1.42 -10.49
CA ARG A 112 -2.05 2.50 -10.84
C ARG A 112 -1.95 3.79 -10.02
N ASP A 113 -1.13 3.82 -8.98
CA ASP A 113 -0.95 5.01 -8.14
C ASP A 113 0.50 5.15 -7.66
N VAL A 114 1.45 5.03 -8.60
CA VAL A 114 2.88 5.21 -8.29
C VAL A 114 3.14 6.68 -7.99
N LYS A 115 3.57 6.95 -6.76
CA LYS A 115 3.89 8.31 -6.30
C LYS A 115 4.79 8.23 -5.07
N PRO A 116 5.48 9.33 -4.72
CA PRO A 116 6.41 9.33 -3.58
C PRO A 116 5.80 8.94 -2.24
N GLU A 117 4.51 9.20 -2.03
CA GLU A 117 3.80 8.81 -0.81
C GLU A 117 3.69 7.29 -0.64
N ASN A 118 3.75 6.54 -1.75
CA ASN A 118 3.63 5.09 -1.76
C ASN A 118 4.98 4.37 -1.81
N VAL A 119 6.08 5.09 -1.69
CA VAL A 119 7.43 4.54 -1.61
C VAL A 119 7.93 4.68 -0.17
N LEU A 120 8.22 3.56 0.47
CA LEU A 120 8.66 3.50 1.86
C LEU A 120 10.17 3.28 1.92
N LEU A 121 10.85 4.14 2.67
CA LEU A 121 12.28 4.09 2.93
C LEU A 121 12.47 3.65 4.38
N ALA A 122 12.76 2.38 4.58
CA ALA A 122 12.91 1.83 5.92
C ALA A 122 14.22 2.28 6.56
N GLU A 123 14.24 2.36 7.90
CA GLU A 123 15.43 2.73 8.68
C GLU A 123 16.60 1.78 8.45
N ASP A 124 16.32 0.51 8.13
CA ASP A 124 17.33 -0.51 7.84
C ASP A 124 17.83 -0.50 6.39
N GLY A 125 17.42 0.48 5.60
CA GLY A 125 17.83 0.64 4.20
C GLY A 125 16.95 -0.05 3.17
N ARG A 126 15.94 -0.82 3.57
CA ARG A 126 14.99 -1.43 2.63
C ARG A 126 14.14 -0.36 1.96
N ILE A 127 13.89 -0.52 0.67
CA ILE A 127 13.02 0.36 -0.11
C ILE A 127 11.89 -0.49 -0.66
N LYS A 128 10.65 -0.13 -0.34
CA LYS A 128 9.48 -0.88 -0.76
C LYS A 128 8.38 0.03 -1.31
N ILE A 129 7.68 -0.47 -2.31
CA ILE A 129 6.49 0.19 -2.83
C ILE A 129 5.24 -0.48 -2.25
N GLY A 130 4.28 0.33 -1.84
CA GLY A 130 3.02 -0.12 -1.25
C GLY A 130 1.79 0.37 -2.01
N ASP A 131 0.62 0.02 -1.51
CA ASP A 131 -0.69 0.43 -2.01
C ASP A 131 -1.00 -0.03 -3.45
N PHE A 132 -0.61 -1.25 -3.81
CA PHE A 132 -0.93 -1.86 -5.10
C PHE A 132 -2.44 -2.09 -5.26
N GLY A 133 -3.00 -1.57 -6.35
CA GLY A 133 -4.37 -1.86 -6.79
C GLY A 133 -5.49 -1.24 -5.94
N LEU A 134 -5.21 -0.86 -4.70
CA LEU A 134 -6.21 -0.39 -3.73
C LEU A 134 -6.73 1.01 -4.04
N ALA A 135 -5.96 1.82 -4.75
CA ALA A 135 -6.34 3.17 -5.13
C ALA A 135 -7.54 3.21 -6.10
N ARG A 136 -7.70 2.20 -6.91
CA ARG A 136 -8.82 2.13 -7.88
C ARG A 136 -10.17 1.95 -7.20
N ALA A 137 -10.20 1.32 -6.06
CA ALA A 137 -11.42 1.12 -5.31
C ALA A 137 -11.97 2.45 -4.76
N THR A 138 -11.08 3.38 -4.39
CA THR A 138 -11.47 4.70 -3.88
C THR A 138 -11.84 5.70 -4.98
N THR A 139 -11.24 5.61 -6.18
CA THR A 139 -11.53 6.52 -7.29
C THR A 139 -12.81 6.17 -8.06
N ALA A 140 -13.21 4.91 -8.09
CA ALA A 140 -14.47 4.52 -8.74
C ALA A 140 -15.72 5.07 -8.01
N ASN A 141 -15.59 5.39 -6.72
CA ASN A 141 -16.69 5.91 -5.92
C ASN A 141 -16.87 7.44 -6.06
N THR A 142 -15.83 8.15 -6.55
CA THR A 142 -15.91 9.60 -6.80
C THR A 142 -16.50 9.91 -8.19
N ALA A 143 -16.48 8.97 -9.12
CA ALA A 143 -17.03 9.17 -10.46
C ALA A 143 -18.54 8.96 -10.57
N THR A 144 -19.17 8.31 -9.57
CA THR A 144 -20.62 8.06 -9.56
C THR A 144 -21.42 9.12 -8.77
N GLY A 145 -20.75 10.09 -8.18
CA GLY A 145 -21.41 11.17 -7.43
C GLY A 145 -21.62 12.47 -8.22
N ALA A 146 -21.35 12.48 -9.52
CA ALA A 146 -21.55 13.64 -10.39
C ALA A 146 -22.50 13.29 -11.54
N GLN A 147 -23.78 13.08 -11.22
CA GLN A 147 -24.90 13.25 -12.15
C GLN A 147 -26.07 13.86 -11.41
#